data_4f904bcd7e8375e0fd65f3d2525ecf84
#
_entry.id   4f904bcd7e8375e0fd65f3d2525ecf84
#
_cell.length_a   1.000
_cell.length_b   1.000
_cell.length_c   1.000
_cell.angle_alpha   90.00
_cell.angle_beta   90.00
_cell.angle_gamma   90.00
#
_symmetry.space_group_name_H-M   'P 1'
#
loop_
_entity.id
_entity.type
_entity.pdbx_description
1 polymer ?
#
loop_
_entity_poly.entity_id
_entity_poly.type
_entity_poly.pdbx_seq_one_letter_code
_entity_poly.pdbx_strand_id
1 'polypeptide(L)'
;PELYFRQGDPKAITDTQALLREIVSKVPDEQVMGDLDATVDFTKGEGKADTAKLGITGFCWGGRIVWLYAAHSAALKAGVAWYGRVVGDSTPNTPKHPVDIAKDLKAPVLGLYGGADTGIPNDTVDRMRAALKAGSPAAQKSQIDTYPDTPHAFNADYRPSYRKEQAEDAWKKALAWFKANGV
;
A
#
# COMPACT_ATOMS: atom_id res chain seq x y z
N PRO A 1 8.25 7.06 8.47
CA PRO A 1 8.91 6.41 9.63
C PRO A 1 9.67 5.15 9.20
N GLU A 2 10.62 4.70 10.04
CA GLU A 2 11.32 3.42 9.85
C GLU A 2 10.51 2.30 10.50
N LEU A 3 9.72 1.60 9.72
CA LEU A 3 8.76 0.60 10.21
C LEU A 3 9.42 -0.73 10.67
N TYR A 4 10.69 -0.94 10.32
CA TYR A 4 11.43 -2.17 10.65
C TYR A 4 12.35 -2.03 11.86
N PHE A 5 12.47 -0.84 12.43
CA PHE A 5 13.44 -0.51 13.47
C PHE A 5 13.47 -1.51 14.64
N ARG A 6 12.30 -2.03 15.04
CA ARG A 6 12.21 -2.99 16.15
C ARG A 6 12.60 -4.41 15.76
N GLN A 7 12.60 -4.74 14.47
CA GLN A 7 12.94 -6.07 13.96
C GLN A 7 14.39 -6.20 13.51
N GLY A 8 15.07 -5.08 13.26
CA GLY A 8 16.46 -5.05 12.85
C GLY A 8 16.77 -4.00 11.78
N ASP A 9 18.02 -3.96 11.35
CA ASP A 9 18.47 -3.05 10.28
C ASP A 9 18.31 -3.73 8.90
N PRO A 10 17.35 -3.28 8.05
CA PRO A 10 17.17 -3.86 6.72
C PRO A 10 18.38 -3.64 5.80
N LYS A 11 19.23 -2.64 6.07
CA LYS A 11 20.42 -2.35 5.27
C LYS A 11 21.52 -3.41 5.45
N ALA A 12 21.49 -4.16 6.55
CA ALA A 12 22.44 -5.23 6.80
C ALA A 12 22.18 -6.48 5.94
N ILE A 13 20.99 -6.59 5.29
CA ILE A 13 20.59 -7.75 4.52
C ILE A 13 20.44 -7.35 3.04
N THR A 14 21.37 -7.82 2.21
CA THR A 14 21.40 -7.51 0.77
C THR A 14 20.49 -8.45 -0.05
N ASP A 15 20.26 -9.68 0.41
CA ASP A 15 19.38 -10.63 -0.23
C ASP A 15 17.91 -10.32 0.08
N THR A 16 17.10 -10.08 -0.96
CA THR A 16 15.69 -9.68 -0.81
C THR A 16 14.84 -10.77 -0.14
N GLN A 17 15.10 -12.05 -0.40
CA GLN A 17 14.33 -13.14 0.19
C GLN A 17 14.65 -13.30 1.68
N ALA A 18 15.92 -13.16 2.03
CA ALA A 18 16.35 -13.13 3.42
C ALA A 18 15.74 -11.93 4.16
N LEU A 19 15.75 -10.73 3.57
CA LEU A 19 15.12 -9.55 4.12
C LEU A 19 13.63 -9.75 4.41
N LEU A 20 12.91 -10.32 3.45
CA LEU A 20 11.47 -10.62 3.61
C LEU A 20 11.24 -11.61 4.75
N ARG A 21 12.03 -12.67 4.83
CA ARG A 21 11.89 -13.73 5.85
C ARG A 21 12.32 -13.26 7.24
N GLU A 22 13.41 -12.54 7.35
CA GLU A 22 14.07 -12.25 8.63
C GLU A 22 13.61 -10.98 9.30
N ILE A 23 13.14 -10.01 8.51
CA ILE A 23 12.66 -8.72 9.01
C ILE A 23 11.19 -8.49 8.66
N VAL A 24 10.85 -8.39 7.37
CA VAL A 24 9.53 -7.92 6.95
C VAL A 24 8.39 -8.80 7.46
N SER A 25 8.54 -10.13 7.39
CA SER A 25 7.51 -11.07 7.87
C SER A 25 7.32 -11.06 9.39
N LYS A 26 8.24 -10.47 10.12
CA LYS A 26 8.18 -10.37 11.59
C LYS A 26 7.55 -9.07 12.10
N VAL A 27 7.20 -8.16 11.21
CA VAL A 27 6.55 -6.90 11.58
C VAL A 27 5.04 -7.13 11.70
N PRO A 28 4.45 -7.02 12.91
CA PRO A 28 3.01 -7.14 13.08
C PRO A 28 2.27 -5.95 12.43
N ASP A 29 1.14 -6.23 11.79
CA ASP A 29 0.29 -5.18 11.21
C ASP A 29 -0.13 -4.14 12.26
N GLU A 30 -0.45 -4.56 13.49
CA GLU A 30 -0.81 -3.68 14.59
C GLU A 30 0.32 -2.68 14.94
N GLN A 31 1.58 -3.16 14.95
CA GLN A 31 2.75 -2.29 15.14
C GLN A 31 2.82 -1.22 14.06
N VAL A 32 2.61 -1.60 12.80
CA VAL A 32 2.67 -0.66 11.66
C VAL A 32 1.57 0.38 11.77
N MET A 33 0.34 -0.01 12.12
CA MET A 33 -0.77 0.94 12.29
C MET A 33 -0.45 1.96 13.39
N GLY A 34 0.05 1.50 14.55
CA GLY A 34 0.46 2.37 15.65
C GLY A 34 1.63 3.31 15.30
N ASP A 35 2.62 2.83 14.54
CA ASP A 35 3.75 3.64 14.11
C ASP A 35 3.33 4.74 13.11
N LEU A 36 2.36 4.44 12.25
CA LEU A 36 1.80 5.43 11.32
C LEU A 36 0.95 6.46 12.07
N ASP A 37 0.12 6.05 13.02
CA ASP A 37 -0.65 6.98 13.87
C ASP A 37 0.28 7.90 14.66
N ALA A 38 1.31 7.35 15.31
CA ALA A 38 2.31 8.14 16.02
C ALA A 38 3.05 9.13 15.11
N THR A 39 3.30 8.76 13.85
CA THR A 39 3.90 9.65 12.85
C THR A 39 2.98 10.82 12.52
N VAL A 40 1.68 10.57 12.35
CA VAL A 40 0.68 11.63 12.10
C VAL A 40 0.59 12.57 13.30
N ASP A 41 0.53 12.03 14.52
CA ASP A 41 0.45 12.81 15.74
C ASP A 41 1.71 13.68 15.94
N PHE A 42 2.89 13.11 15.69
CA PHE A 42 4.15 13.85 15.74
C PHE A 42 4.17 15.01 14.74
N THR A 43 3.81 14.77 13.48
CA THR A 43 3.82 15.82 12.45
C THR A 43 2.80 16.91 12.72
N LYS A 44 1.66 16.56 13.31
CA LYS A 44 0.64 17.52 13.77
C LYS A 44 1.17 18.38 14.92
N GLY A 45 1.84 17.77 15.91
CA GLY A 45 2.42 18.47 17.05
C GLY A 45 3.53 19.44 16.66
N GLU A 46 4.35 19.09 15.68
CA GLU A 46 5.42 19.94 15.15
C GLU A 46 4.92 21.11 14.28
N GLY A 47 3.65 21.14 13.90
CA GLY A 47 3.08 22.19 13.04
C GLY A 47 3.68 22.25 11.63
N LYS A 48 4.36 21.17 11.17
CA LYS A 48 5.07 21.11 9.89
C LYS A 48 4.26 20.54 8.74
N ALA A 49 3.08 19.97 9.05
CA ALA A 49 2.20 19.35 8.06
C ALA A 49 0.73 19.70 8.31
N ASP A 50 0.00 19.85 7.23
CA ASP A 50 -1.46 19.95 7.28
C ASP A 50 -2.06 18.53 7.33
N THR A 51 -2.29 18.02 8.54
CA THR A 51 -2.86 16.68 8.74
C THR A 51 -4.32 16.55 8.30
N ALA A 52 -4.99 17.67 7.95
CA ALA A 52 -6.30 17.64 7.30
C ALA A 52 -6.22 17.19 5.84
N LYS A 53 -5.01 17.18 5.25
CA LYS A 53 -4.71 16.73 3.88
C LYS A 53 -3.84 15.47 3.86
N LEU A 54 -4.10 14.55 4.77
CA LEU A 54 -3.31 13.34 4.94
C LEU A 54 -3.50 12.38 3.77
N GLY A 55 -2.42 12.09 3.05
CA GLY A 55 -2.33 11.05 2.04
C GLY A 55 -1.32 9.98 2.44
N ILE A 56 -1.46 8.76 1.89
CA ILE A 56 -0.50 7.67 2.07
C ILE A 56 -0.17 7.02 0.73
N THR A 57 1.11 6.73 0.50
CA THR A 57 1.55 5.91 -0.63
C THR A 57 2.58 4.90 -0.18
N GLY A 58 2.65 3.76 -0.86
CA GLY A 58 3.60 2.69 -0.54
C GLY A 58 3.72 1.67 -1.65
N PHE A 59 4.88 1.00 -1.69
CA PHE A 59 5.30 0.08 -2.74
C PHE A 59 5.45 -1.33 -2.18
N CYS A 60 5.10 -2.36 -2.94
CA CYS A 60 5.26 -3.76 -2.55
C CYS A 60 4.55 -4.05 -1.20
N TRP A 61 5.31 -4.42 -0.16
CA TRP A 61 4.76 -4.56 1.19
C TRP A 61 4.08 -3.26 1.68
N GLY A 62 4.70 -2.09 1.42
CA GLY A 62 4.10 -0.79 1.71
C GLY A 62 2.80 -0.53 0.96
N GLY A 63 2.63 -1.07 -0.24
CA GLY A 63 1.36 -1.02 -0.96
C GLY A 63 0.24 -1.81 -0.26
N ARG A 64 0.57 -2.95 0.37
CA ARG A 64 -0.38 -3.66 1.25
C ARG A 64 -0.75 -2.80 2.46
N ILE A 65 0.23 -2.15 3.08
CA ILE A 65 0.02 -1.27 4.24
C ILE A 65 -0.90 -0.10 3.91
N VAL A 66 -0.81 0.47 2.71
CA VAL A 66 -1.73 1.54 2.28
C VAL A 66 -3.20 1.10 2.40
N TRP A 67 -3.54 -0.10 1.92
CA TRP A 67 -4.90 -0.64 2.04
C TRP A 67 -5.32 -0.81 3.50
N LEU A 68 -4.43 -1.38 4.34
CA LEU A 68 -4.72 -1.60 5.75
C LEU A 68 -4.92 -0.26 6.49
N TYR A 69 -4.05 0.72 6.22
CA TYR A 69 -4.15 2.02 6.87
C TYR A 69 -5.39 2.80 6.42
N ALA A 70 -5.83 2.62 5.18
CA ALA A 70 -7.06 3.21 4.67
C ALA A 70 -8.33 2.65 5.36
N ALA A 71 -8.28 1.42 5.88
CA ALA A 71 -9.34 0.87 6.73
C ALA A 71 -9.19 1.29 8.21
N HIS A 72 -7.94 1.55 8.64
CA HIS A 72 -7.62 1.90 10.03
C HIS A 72 -7.92 3.37 10.34
N SER A 73 -7.36 4.31 9.57
CA SER A 73 -7.37 5.73 9.88
C SER A 73 -8.58 6.46 9.27
N ALA A 74 -9.36 7.12 10.14
CA ALA A 74 -10.44 8.02 9.70
C ALA A 74 -9.93 9.41 9.25
N ALA A 75 -8.69 9.75 9.56
CA ALA A 75 -8.08 11.02 9.16
C ALA A 75 -7.54 10.99 7.72
N LEU A 76 -7.29 9.80 7.17
CA LEU A 76 -6.77 9.64 5.82
C LEU A 76 -7.77 10.15 4.78
N LYS A 77 -7.28 10.90 3.79
CA LYS A 77 -8.08 11.40 2.66
C LYS A 77 -8.00 10.49 1.44
N ALA A 78 -6.81 9.96 1.15
CA ALA A 78 -6.58 9.06 0.02
C ALA A 78 -5.33 8.21 0.21
N GLY A 79 -5.32 7.04 -0.42
CA GLY A 79 -4.15 6.18 -0.56
C GLY A 79 -3.79 5.90 -2.01
N VAL A 80 -2.51 5.62 -2.27
CA VAL A 80 -2.01 5.05 -3.55
C VAL A 80 -1.16 3.83 -3.25
N ALA A 81 -1.65 2.66 -3.63
CA ALA A 81 -1.04 1.35 -3.35
C ALA A 81 -0.38 0.80 -4.61
N TRP A 82 0.96 0.73 -4.62
CA TRP A 82 1.74 0.20 -5.73
C TRP A 82 2.04 -1.27 -5.51
N TYR A 83 1.53 -2.13 -6.39
CA TYR A 83 1.78 -3.58 -6.43
C TYR A 83 1.86 -4.22 -5.04
N GLY A 84 0.94 -3.86 -4.16
CA GLY A 84 0.81 -4.45 -2.83
C GLY A 84 -0.02 -5.74 -2.85
N ARG A 85 0.44 -6.78 -2.16
CA ARG A 85 -0.31 -8.04 -2.06
C ARG A 85 -1.70 -7.79 -1.45
N VAL A 86 -2.75 -8.25 -2.11
CA VAL A 86 -4.15 -8.03 -1.69
C VAL A 86 -4.80 -9.27 -1.07
N VAL A 87 -4.26 -10.46 -1.34
CA VAL A 87 -4.71 -11.76 -0.80
C VAL A 87 -3.51 -12.51 -0.27
N GLY A 88 -3.65 -13.22 0.83
CA GLY A 88 -2.61 -14.08 1.42
C GLY A 88 -3.14 -14.90 2.58
N ASP A 89 -2.26 -15.70 3.18
CA ASP A 89 -2.59 -16.51 4.35
C ASP A 89 -2.59 -15.66 5.61
N SER A 90 -3.55 -15.91 6.49
CA SER A 90 -3.60 -15.30 7.82
C SER A 90 -2.49 -15.85 8.70
N THR A 91 -1.76 -14.96 9.35
CA THR A 91 -0.75 -15.30 10.37
C THR A 91 -0.96 -14.44 11.62
N PRO A 92 -0.33 -14.75 12.75
CA PRO A 92 -0.41 -13.89 13.93
C PRO A 92 0.03 -12.43 13.68
N ASN A 93 1.05 -12.22 12.82
CA ASN A 93 1.55 -10.88 12.47
C ASN A 93 0.73 -10.20 11.38
N THR A 94 0.07 -10.97 10.52
CA THR A 94 -0.71 -10.49 9.38
C THR A 94 -2.08 -11.17 9.36
N PRO A 95 -2.96 -10.84 10.34
CA PRO A 95 -4.23 -11.57 10.54
C PRO A 95 -5.26 -11.34 9.43
N LYS A 96 -5.14 -10.24 8.70
CA LYS A 96 -6.04 -9.86 7.60
C LYS A 96 -5.26 -9.33 6.41
N HIS A 97 -5.79 -9.58 5.22
CA HIS A 97 -5.30 -8.99 3.99
C HIS A 97 -6.27 -7.92 3.45
N PRO A 98 -5.84 -7.07 2.50
CA PRO A 98 -6.69 -6.01 1.95
C PRO A 98 -8.08 -6.47 1.52
N VAL A 99 -8.20 -7.64 0.90
CA VAL A 99 -9.48 -8.22 0.48
C VAL A 99 -10.45 -8.44 1.66
N ASP A 100 -9.93 -8.76 2.84
CA ASP A 100 -10.74 -9.07 4.03
C ASP A 100 -11.29 -7.81 4.71
N ILE A 101 -10.62 -6.66 4.47
CA ILE A 101 -10.95 -5.37 5.10
C ILE A 101 -11.52 -4.34 4.10
N ALA A 102 -11.74 -4.72 2.86
CA ALA A 102 -12.26 -3.82 1.83
C ALA A 102 -13.58 -3.15 2.26
N LYS A 103 -14.46 -3.88 2.96
CA LYS A 103 -15.72 -3.37 3.50
C LYS A 103 -15.54 -2.28 4.57
N ASP A 104 -14.37 -2.22 5.20
CA ASP A 104 -14.08 -1.35 6.33
C ASP A 104 -13.27 -0.10 5.90
N LEU A 105 -12.99 0.09 4.60
CA LEU A 105 -12.25 1.25 4.10
C LEU A 105 -12.94 2.55 4.49
N LYS A 106 -12.17 3.47 5.08
CA LYS A 106 -12.59 4.82 5.49
C LYS A 106 -12.13 5.89 4.50
N ALA A 107 -11.08 5.59 3.71
CA ALA A 107 -10.56 6.46 2.67
C ALA A 107 -10.44 5.69 1.34
N PRO A 108 -10.65 6.37 0.18
CA PRO A 108 -10.49 5.72 -1.12
C PRO A 108 -9.00 5.49 -1.45
N VAL A 109 -8.74 4.38 -2.15
CA VAL A 109 -7.39 3.98 -2.56
C VAL A 109 -7.33 3.73 -4.05
N LEU A 110 -6.29 4.25 -4.71
CA LEU A 110 -5.88 3.86 -6.05
C LEU A 110 -4.85 2.74 -5.95
N GLY A 111 -5.18 1.57 -6.47
CA GLY A 111 -4.25 0.45 -6.63
C GLY A 111 -3.62 0.46 -8.02
N LEU A 112 -2.29 0.33 -8.11
CA LEU A 112 -1.51 0.33 -9.34
C LEU A 112 -0.75 -0.99 -9.45
N TYR A 113 -1.15 -1.86 -10.39
CA TYR A 113 -0.68 -3.25 -10.46
C TYR A 113 -0.10 -3.59 -11.83
N GLY A 114 0.84 -4.53 -11.85
CA GLY A 114 1.36 -5.10 -13.09
C GLY A 114 0.59 -6.36 -13.48
N GLY A 115 0.18 -6.46 -14.74
CA GLY A 115 -0.55 -7.62 -15.26
C GLY A 115 0.29 -8.88 -15.45
N ALA A 116 1.62 -8.73 -15.50
CA ALA A 116 2.59 -9.84 -15.55
C ALA A 116 3.28 -10.08 -14.19
N ASP A 117 2.73 -9.56 -13.09
CA ASP A 117 3.25 -9.78 -11.75
C ASP A 117 2.88 -11.20 -11.26
N THR A 118 3.84 -12.12 -11.30
CA THR A 118 3.64 -13.50 -10.83
C THR A 118 3.51 -13.62 -9.31
N GLY A 119 3.94 -12.63 -8.55
CA GLY A 119 3.81 -12.58 -7.09
C GLY A 119 2.45 -12.07 -6.62
N ILE A 120 1.70 -11.41 -7.52
CA ILE A 120 0.34 -10.90 -7.29
C ILE A 120 -0.52 -11.28 -8.50
N PRO A 121 -1.01 -12.53 -8.57
CA PRO A 121 -1.80 -13.01 -9.69
C PRO A 121 -3.06 -12.18 -9.94
N ASN A 122 -3.44 -12.02 -11.22
CA ASN A 122 -4.57 -11.17 -11.63
C ASN A 122 -5.90 -11.59 -10.98
N ASP A 123 -6.12 -12.87 -10.74
CA ASP A 123 -7.32 -13.36 -10.04
C ASP A 123 -7.42 -12.81 -8.62
N THR A 124 -6.30 -12.60 -7.91
CA THR A 124 -6.27 -11.98 -6.59
C THR A 124 -6.64 -10.50 -6.66
N VAL A 125 -6.20 -9.81 -7.71
CA VAL A 125 -6.56 -8.41 -7.97
C VAL A 125 -8.05 -8.30 -8.32
N ASP A 126 -8.59 -9.24 -9.10
CA ASP A 126 -10.03 -9.28 -9.44
C ASP A 126 -10.90 -9.57 -8.21
N ARG A 127 -10.45 -10.45 -7.31
CA ARG A 127 -11.10 -10.65 -6.00
C ARG A 127 -11.15 -9.35 -5.19
N MET A 128 -10.05 -8.58 -5.18
CA MET A 128 -10.02 -7.28 -4.51
C MET A 128 -10.99 -6.29 -5.16
N ARG A 129 -11.05 -6.21 -6.49
CA ARG A 129 -12.05 -5.38 -7.21
C ARG A 129 -13.49 -5.73 -6.82
N ALA A 130 -13.80 -7.02 -6.75
CA ALA A 130 -15.12 -7.48 -6.33
C ALA A 130 -15.43 -7.08 -4.87
N ALA A 131 -14.46 -7.22 -3.96
CA ALA A 131 -14.61 -6.84 -2.57
C ALA A 131 -14.81 -5.32 -2.41
N LEU A 132 -14.06 -4.50 -3.17
CA LEU A 132 -14.23 -3.04 -3.19
C LEU A 132 -15.62 -2.64 -3.66
N LYS A 133 -16.12 -3.26 -4.73
CA LYS A 133 -17.47 -2.99 -5.26
C LYS A 133 -18.59 -3.28 -4.27
N ALA A 134 -18.41 -4.29 -3.42
CA ALA A 134 -19.36 -4.71 -2.39
C ALA A 134 -19.11 -4.01 -1.03
N GLY A 135 -18.08 -3.18 -0.93
CA GLY A 135 -17.63 -2.61 0.34
C GLY A 135 -18.25 -1.27 0.70
N SER A 136 -17.58 -0.55 1.60
CA SER A 136 -17.98 0.78 2.08
C SER A 136 -18.06 1.82 0.95
N PRO A 137 -18.65 3.00 1.17
CA PRO A 137 -18.61 4.09 0.19
C PRO A 137 -17.19 4.48 -0.24
N ALA A 138 -16.20 4.41 0.67
CA ALA A 138 -14.80 4.65 0.35
C ALA A 138 -14.21 3.52 -0.52
N ALA A 139 -14.58 2.26 -0.22
CA ALA A 139 -14.22 1.12 -1.05
C ALA A 139 -14.76 1.25 -2.47
N GLN A 140 -16.03 1.61 -2.63
CA GLN A 140 -16.68 1.79 -3.93
C GLN A 140 -16.09 2.94 -4.76
N LYS A 141 -15.49 3.94 -4.12
CA LYS A 141 -14.73 5.01 -4.78
C LYS A 141 -13.32 4.60 -5.17
N SER A 142 -12.80 3.54 -4.55
CA SER A 142 -11.45 3.05 -4.83
C SER A 142 -11.36 2.48 -6.25
N GLN A 143 -10.16 2.56 -6.84
CA GLN A 143 -9.90 2.11 -8.20
C GLN A 143 -8.67 1.19 -8.22
N ILE A 144 -8.64 0.26 -9.14
CA ILE A 144 -7.46 -0.57 -9.41
C ILE A 144 -7.16 -0.54 -10.91
N ASP A 145 -6.02 0.04 -11.26
CA ASP A 145 -5.45 0.02 -12.59
C ASP A 145 -4.44 -1.12 -12.72
N THR A 146 -4.53 -1.88 -13.80
CA THR A 146 -3.57 -2.92 -14.14
C THR A 146 -2.91 -2.58 -15.47
N TYR A 147 -1.57 -2.60 -15.47
CA TYR A 147 -0.75 -2.41 -16.66
C TYR A 147 -0.44 -3.77 -17.29
N PRO A 148 -1.00 -4.11 -18.46
CA PRO A 148 -0.70 -5.37 -19.15
C PRO A 148 0.81 -5.55 -19.33
N ASP A 149 1.29 -6.80 -19.36
CA ASP A 149 2.70 -7.17 -19.62
C ASP A 149 3.74 -6.49 -18.70
N THR A 150 3.29 -5.92 -17.60
CA THR A 150 4.10 -5.16 -16.67
C THR A 150 4.39 -6.01 -15.42
N PRO A 151 5.68 -6.19 -15.06
CA PRO A 151 6.07 -7.03 -13.93
C PRO A 151 5.92 -6.31 -12.58
N HIS A 152 6.17 -7.07 -11.49
CA HIS A 152 6.30 -6.50 -10.14
C HIS A 152 7.37 -5.41 -10.08
N ALA A 153 7.17 -4.40 -9.23
CA ALA A 153 8.10 -3.29 -9.00
C ALA A 153 8.45 -2.47 -10.25
N PHE A 154 7.50 -2.32 -11.19
CA PHE A 154 7.69 -1.60 -12.45
C PHE A 154 8.04 -0.11 -12.27
N ASN A 155 7.84 0.47 -11.09
CA ASN A 155 8.19 1.86 -10.78
C ASN A 155 9.63 2.00 -10.24
N ALA A 156 10.33 0.91 -9.94
CA ALA A 156 11.66 0.94 -9.35
C ALA A 156 12.74 1.08 -10.43
N ASP A 157 13.20 2.30 -10.71
CA ASP A 157 14.14 2.64 -11.79
C ASP A 157 15.52 2.00 -11.67
N TYR A 158 15.88 1.54 -10.48
CA TYR A 158 17.11 0.79 -10.19
C TYR A 158 16.99 -0.73 -10.41
N ARG A 159 15.81 -1.23 -10.89
CA ARG A 159 15.57 -2.68 -11.11
C ARG A 159 15.36 -2.99 -12.59
N PRO A 160 15.72 -4.21 -13.05
CA PRO A 160 15.41 -4.67 -14.41
C PRO A 160 13.92 -4.71 -14.75
N SER A 161 13.07 -4.78 -13.72
CA SER A 161 11.61 -4.74 -13.85
C SER A 161 11.04 -3.35 -14.17
N TYR A 162 11.85 -2.29 -14.15
CA TYR A 162 11.40 -0.93 -14.44
C TYR A 162 10.75 -0.81 -15.82
N ARG A 163 9.62 -0.14 -15.85
CA ARG A 163 8.87 0.17 -17.09
C ARG A 163 8.56 1.66 -17.10
N LYS A 164 9.38 2.42 -17.80
CA LYS A 164 9.35 3.89 -17.75
C LYS A 164 7.98 4.47 -18.07
N GLU A 165 7.37 4.06 -19.18
CA GLU A 165 6.07 4.60 -19.62
C GLU A 165 4.96 4.32 -18.60
N GLN A 166 4.91 3.09 -18.07
CA GLN A 166 3.93 2.69 -17.06
C GLN A 166 4.17 3.40 -15.73
N ALA A 167 5.43 3.57 -15.33
CA ALA A 167 5.79 4.29 -14.12
C ALA A 167 5.38 5.77 -14.20
N GLU A 168 5.68 6.45 -15.32
CA GLU A 168 5.32 7.84 -15.54
C GLU A 168 3.79 8.05 -15.59
N ASP A 169 3.05 7.18 -16.28
CA ASP A 169 1.59 7.21 -16.30
C ASP A 169 1.01 6.98 -14.91
N ALA A 170 1.51 5.96 -14.19
CA ALA A 170 1.09 5.64 -12.84
C ALA A 170 1.32 6.81 -11.86
N TRP A 171 2.45 7.52 -11.97
CA TRP A 171 2.71 8.71 -11.16
C TRP A 171 1.75 9.86 -11.50
N LYS A 172 1.44 10.10 -12.76
CA LYS A 172 0.43 11.11 -13.15
C LYS A 172 -0.92 10.79 -12.53
N LYS A 173 -1.34 9.52 -12.59
CA LYS A 173 -2.58 9.06 -11.96
C LYS A 173 -2.56 9.21 -10.45
N ALA A 174 -1.45 8.84 -9.80
CA ALA A 174 -1.27 8.99 -8.35
C ALA A 174 -1.43 10.43 -7.88
N LEU A 175 -0.76 11.38 -8.55
CA LEU A 175 -0.86 12.81 -8.23
C LEU A 175 -2.28 13.36 -8.49
N ALA A 176 -2.90 12.96 -9.60
CA ALA A 176 -4.29 13.34 -9.90
C ALA A 176 -5.26 12.78 -8.85
N TRP A 177 -5.04 11.53 -8.41
CA TRP A 177 -5.83 10.89 -7.36
C TRP A 177 -5.75 11.64 -6.03
N PHE A 178 -4.57 11.97 -5.57
CA PHE A 178 -4.37 12.74 -4.34
C PHE A 178 -5.07 14.11 -4.44
N LYS A 179 -4.83 14.84 -5.51
CA LYS A 179 -5.48 16.15 -5.74
C LYS A 179 -7.01 16.04 -5.76
N ALA A 180 -7.58 15.03 -6.43
CA ALA A 180 -9.03 14.85 -6.50
C ALA A 180 -9.69 14.50 -5.15
N ASN A 181 -8.90 13.99 -4.21
CA ASN A 181 -9.36 13.59 -2.87
C ASN A 181 -8.92 14.57 -1.76
N GLY A 182 -8.40 15.74 -2.10
CA GLY A 182 -8.10 16.81 -1.16
C GLY A 182 -6.78 16.66 -0.39
N VAL A 183 -5.80 15.98 -0.99
CA VAL A 183 -4.41 15.87 -0.51
C VAL A 183 -3.52 16.85 -1.25
#